data_14e0c264fd590e65de93132c3d1e9c7e
#
_entry.id   14e0c264fd590e65de93132c3d1e9c7e
#
_cell.length_a   1.000
_cell.length_b   1.000
_cell.length_c   1.000
_cell.angle_alpha   90.00
_cell.angle_beta   90.00
_cell.angle_gamma   90.00
#
_symmetry.space_group_name_H-M   'P 1'
#
loop_
_entity.id
_entity.type
_entity.pdbx_description
1 polymer ?
#
loop_
_entity_poly.entity_id
_entity_poly.type
_entity_poly.pdbx_seq_one_letter_code
_entity_poly.pdbx_strand_id
1 'polypeptide(L)'
;MIKHFIRGIILFLLVNIVFAIVPASIDRNNIEVGQTFNLNIDVSNTNSTPEIDTLRNDFDILGTSNSSQMSIIDGHMNSQKSIIVTLSPKRPGKQQIPAIKIGNDVTNPITIDVSKTPQNIMPKGDTKAQVFINVSLDNSSTYVNVPIIYSLKLYFTVPLNNLSMANFDIPDAQIKPLGKNTQYQTNYHGKAYQVLEQKLLITPNKTGTIEIPPARISGLIMDHNPNNFFVSPSNFNIQSKPLTINVLPVPGKNPQAILAKKLNITDSWSVSSESITIGQPITRTIKIEATGVPYNMIPELKLDTPKGVNSYPDKTLTDTSVVDDKLIGQKTFKTVYIPTSIGSIRFPETKIKWWDINKKVEKAEFLESKTYMVLTDGKKPVVPSNIVATPKQPVKTTLKLWKYIAIAVAICILSLIIAVVIKRRFGLNRRTAQQNYNLIKKATHDKDIKLLNHALIAWASSYTNEKIYTISDIKELTNNQNLHELIDKLNLALYKGYPFNEFESLLEQINILSHRKKAKTAEFLKNLYPE
;
A
#
# COMPACT_ATOMS: atom_id res chain seq x y z
N MET A 1 -25.69 -30.39 38.32
CA MET A 1 -25.46 -29.06 37.72
C MET A 1 -23.98 -28.72 37.52
N ILE A 2 -23.10 -28.96 38.47
CA ILE A 2 -21.63 -28.61 38.36
C ILE A 2 -20.92 -29.36 37.23
N LYS A 3 -21.23 -30.67 36.99
CA LYS A 3 -20.59 -31.47 35.90
C LYS A 3 -20.95 -30.99 34.48
N HIS A 4 -22.11 -30.36 34.27
CA HIS A 4 -22.46 -29.78 32.97
C HIS A 4 -21.88 -28.39 32.77
N PHE A 5 -21.61 -27.67 33.85
CA PHE A 5 -20.93 -26.35 33.80
C PHE A 5 -19.45 -26.48 33.44
N ILE A 6 -18.76 -27.51 33.98
CA ILE A 6 -17.36 -27.81 33.66
C ILE A 6 -17.21 -28.28 32.18
N ARG A 7 -18.17 -29.06 31.65
CA ARG A 7 -18.19 -29.45 30.23
C ARG A 7 -18.41 -28.26 29.28
N GLY A 8 -19.22 -27.28 29.68
CA GLY A 8 -19.43 -26.04 28.92
C GLY A 8 -18.20 -25.13 28.88
N ILE A 9 -17.41 -25.09 29.96
CA ILE A 9 -16.17 -24.31 30.02
C ILE A 9 -15.06 -24.98 29.21
N ILE A 10 -14.99 -26.31 29.16
CA ILE A 10 -14.00 -27.05 28.35
C ILE A 10 -14.31 -26.90 26.83
N LEU A 11 -15.58 -26.77 26.45
CA LEU A 11 -15.95 -26.55 25.05
C LEU A 11 -15.69 -25.09 24.57
N PHE A 12 -15.53 -24.12 25.49
CA PHE A 12 -15.22 -22.73 25.18
C PHE A 12 -13.72 -22.44 25.09
N LEU A 13 -12.87 -23.41 25.48
CA LEU A 13 -11.42 -23.39 25.34
C LEU A 13 -10.92 -24.04 24.03
N LEU A 14 -11.80 -24.23 23.04
CA LEU A 14 -11.35 -24.37 21.65
C LEU A 14 -10.77 -23.02 21.21
N VAL A 15 -9.51 -22.83 21.58
CA VAL A 15 -8.65 -21.75 21.11
C VAL A 15 -8.75 -21.75 19.59
N ASN A 16 -9.47 -20.78 19.03
CA ASN A 16 -9.33 -20.43 17.65
C ASN A 16 -7.87 -20.02 17.47
N ILE A 17 -7.06 -20.91 16.92
CA ILE A 17 -5.71 -20.60 16.47
C ILE A 17 -5.90 -19.60 15.35
N VAL A 18 -5.80 -18.32 15.67
CA VAL A 18 -5.79 -17.26 14.67
C VAL A 18 -4.40 -17.34 14.04
N PHE A 19 -4.32 -17.94 12.87
CA PHE A 19 -3.13 -17.86 12.02
C PHE A 19 -2.94 -16.39 11.64
N ALA A 20 -1.76 -15.85 11.91
CA ALA A 20 -1.43 -14.55 11.35
C ALA A 20 -1.21 -14.69 9.84
N ILE A 21 -1.77 -13.74 9.07
CA ILE A 21 -1.62 -13.74 7.63
C ILE A 21 -0.28 -13.09 7.29
N VAL A 22 0.60 -13.85 6.63
CA VAL A 22 1.86 -13.34 6.10
C VAL A 22 1.63 -12.73 4.73
N PRO A 23 2.04 -11.47 4.50
CA PRO A 23 1.90 -10.84 3.19
C PRO A 23 2.71 -11.60 2.12
N ALA A 24 2.03 -11.96 1.04
CA ALA A 24 2.67 -12.50 -0.16
C ALA A 24 2.15 -11.77 -1.39
N SER A 25 3.02 -11.53 -2.35
CA SER A 25 2.72 -10.84 -3.60
C SER A 25 3.50 -11.43 -4.76
N ILE A 26 3.03 -11.19 -5.97
CA ILE A 26 3.71 -11.58 -7.20
C ILE A 26 4.09 -10.32 -7.98
N ASP A 27 5.15 -10.41 -8.78
CA ASP A 27 5.64 -9.30 -9.59
C ASP A 27 4.69 -8.97 -10.77
N ARG A 28 3.84 -9.93 -11.19
CA ARG A 28 2.86 -9.75 -12.27
C ARG A 28 1.82 -10.87 -12.28
N ASN A 29 0.59 -10.57 -12.72
CA ASN A 29 -0.52 -11.52 -12.78
C ASN A 29 -0.73 -12.14 -14.14
N ASN A 30 -0.36 -11.45 -15.24
CA ASN A 30 -0.48 -11.94 -16.60
C ASN A 30 0.83 -12.61 -17.00
N ILE A 31 0.83 -13.93 -17.08
CA ILE A 31 2.01 -14.76 -17.31
C ILE A 31 1.72 -15.67 -18.50
N GLU A 32 2.70 -15.91 -19.36
CA GLU A 32 2.60 -16.90 -20.42
C GLU A 32 3.25 -18.22 -19.99
N VAL A 33 2.77 -19.34 -20.48
CA VAL A 33 3.43 -20.65 -20.23
C VAL A 33 4.90 -20.57 -20.66
N GLY A 34 5.80 -21.02 -19.79
CA GLY A 34 7.26 -20.96 -19.99
C GLY A 34 7.93 -19.64 -19.60
N GLN A 35 7.16 -18.64 -19.16
CA GLN A 35 7.73 -17.46 -18.53
C GLN A 35 7.91 -17.69 -17.03
N THR A 36 8.88 -17.01 -16.46
CA THR A 36 9.07 -17.00 -15.00
C THR A 36 8.41 -15.79 -14.36
N PHE A 37 8.01 -15.91 -13.12
CA PHE A 37 7.57 -14.81 -12.28
C PHE A 37 8.08 -15.01 -10.85
N ASN A 38 8.10 -13.95 -10.07
CA ASN A 38 8.60 -13.97 -8.71
C ASN A 38 7.45 -13.88 -7.72
N LEU A 39 7.37 -14.87 -6.83
CA LEU A 39 6.55 -14.83 -5.63
C LEU A 39 7.39 -14.26 -4.50
N ASN A 40 7.00 -13.11 -3.97
CA ASN A 40 7.63 -12.44 -2.86
C ASN A 40 6.83 -12.69 -1.58
N ILE A 41 7.45 -13.30 -0.57
CA ILE A 41 6.86 -13.62 0.72
C ILE A 41 7.55 -12.77 1.79
N ASP A 42 6.81 -11.92 2.47
CA ASP A 42 7.34 -11.04 3.51
C ASP A 42 7.52 -11.83 4.82
N VAL A 43 8.76 -12.14 5.14
CA VAL A 43 9.13 -12.86 6.37
C VAL A 43 9.73 -11.94 7.44
N SER A 44 9.47 -10.65 7.40
CA SER A 44 10.01 -9.65 8.33
C SER A 44 9.64 -9.94 9.79
N ASN A 45 8.47 -10.53 10.01
CA ASN A 45 7.91 -10.80 11.34
C ASN A 45 8.07 -12.26 11.78
N THR A 46 8.73 -13.12 10.99
CA THR A 46 8.95 -14.52 11.31
C THR A 46 10.38 -14.95 11.02
N ASN A 47 10.86 -15.95 11.75
CA ASN A 47 12.16 -16.59 11.49
C ASN A 47 11.98 -17.97 10.84
N SER A 48 10.74 -18.36 10.52
CA SER A 48 10.44 -19.66 9.91
C SER A 48 10.60 -19.58 8.39
N THR A 49 10.95 -20.70 7.77
CA THR A 49 11.04 -20.85 6.33
C THR A 49 9.68 -21.25 5.74
N PRO A 50 9.29 -20.71 4.56
CA PRO A 50 8.06 -21.12 3.88
C PRO A 50 8.12 -22.56 3.37
N GLU A 51 7.02 -23.30 3.53
CA GLU A 51 6.84 -24.66 2.97
C GLU A 51 6.42 -24.56 1.51
N ILE A 52 7.39 -24.40 0.59
CA ILE A 52 7.14 -24.14 -0.83
C ILE A 52 6.93 -25.39 -1.69
N ASP A 53 7.10 -26.59 -1.14
CA ASP A 53 6.99 -27.84 -1.93
C ASP A 53 5.59 -28.08 -2.51
N THR A 54 4.55 -27.55 -1.87
CA THR A 54 3.17 -27.58 -2.38
C THR A 54 3.01 -26.89 -3.74
N LEU A 55 3.89 -25.95 -4.06
CA LEU A 55 3.91 -25.22 -5.34
C LEU A 55 4.30 -26.11 -6.51
N ARG A 56 5.07 -27.19 -6.28
CA ARG A 56 5.58 -28.09 -7.34
C ARG A 56 4.48 -28.81 -8.14
N ASN A 57 3.26 -28.84 -7.62
CA ASN A 57 2.15 -29.47 -8.34
C ASN A 57 1.80 -28.70 -9.63
N ASP A 58 1.77 -27.39 -9.56
CA ASP A 58 1.30 -26.51 -10.64
C ASP A 58 2.42 -25.66 -11.25
N PHE A 59 3.56 -25.54 -10.55
CA PHE A 59 4.68 -24.68 -10.92
C PHE A 59 6.02 -25.45 -10.89
N ASP A 60 6.93 -25.05 -11.75
CA ASP A 60 8.35 -25.39 -11.62
C ASP A 60 9.02 -24.33 -10.74
N ILE A 61 9.69 -24.75 -9.67
CA ILE A 61 10.49 -23.86 -8.81
C ILE A 61 11.90 -23.80 -9.39
N LEU A 62 12.26 -22.64 -9.94
CA LEU A 62 13.54 -22.44 -10.62
C LEU A 62 14.63 -21.89 -9.69
N GLY A 63 14.23 -21.24 -8.60
CA GLY A 63 15.16 -20.71 -7.62
C GLY A 63 14.47 -20.08 -6.43
N THR A 64 15.24 -19.93 -5.37
CA THR A 64 14.85 -19.21 -4.17
C THR A 64 15.95 -18.25 -3.79
N SER A 65 15.63 -17.01 -3.47
CA SER A 65 16.59 -16.01 -2.99
C SER A 65 16.03 -15.25 -1.79
N ASN A 66 16.91 -14.84 -0.90
CA ASN A 66 16.56 -14.01 0.24
C ASN A 66 16.86 -12.56 -0.10
N SER A 67 15.91 -11.69 0.10
CA SER A 67 16.07 -10.23 -0.01
C SER A 67 15.92 -9.61 1.37
N SER A 68 16.88 -8.77 1.74
CA SER A 68 16.78 -7.95 2.95
C SER A 68 16.95 -6.51 2.52
N GLN A 69 15.88 -5.75 2.62
CA GLN A 69 15.87 -4.33 2.32
C GLN A 69 15.74 -3.54 3.61
N MET A 70 16.72 -2.70 3.85
CA MET A 70 16.69 -1.76 4.95
C MET A 70 16.38 -0.38 4.37
N SER A 71 15.27 0.21 4.79
CA SER A 71 14.88 1.56 4.40
C SER A 71 14.70 2.41 5.64
N ILE A 72 15.16 3.63 5.57
CA ILE A 72 14.90 4.64 6.60
C ILE A 72 13.88 5.61 6.00
N ILE A 73 12.64 5.52 6.49
CA ILE A 73 11.55 6.41 6.09
C ILE A 73 11.15 7.18 7.34
N ASP A 74 11.21 8.49 7.30
CA ASP A 74 10.86 9.37 8.43
C ASP A 74 11.68 9.06 9.72
N GLY A 75 12.97 8.71 9.59
CA GLY A 75 13.81 8.35 10.73
C GLY A 75 13.51 6.97 11.34
N HIS A 76 12.56 6.22 10.81
CA HIS A 76 12.28 4.85 11.20
C HIS A 76 13.05 3.88 10.30
N MET A 77 13.90 3.06 10.90
CA MET A 77 14.55 1.96 10.21
C MET A 77 13.52 0.84 10.02
N ASN A 78 13.07 0.67 8.79
CA ASN A 78 12.23 -0.45 8.39
C ASN A 78 13.12 -1.50 7.74
N SER A 79 13.26 -2.65 8.40
CA SER A 79 13.96 -3.81 7.85
C SER A 79 12.91 -4.77 7.31
N GLN A 80 12.81 -4.85 6.00
CA GLN A 80 11.95 -5.81 5.34
C GLN A 80 12.78 -6.98 4.87
N LYS A 81 12.42 -8.18 5.35
CA LYS A 81 13.01 -9.44 4.89
C LYS A 81 11.98 -10.15 4.05
N SER A 82 12.37 -10.58 2.87
CA SER A 82 11.48 -11.35 2.01
C SER A 82 12.21 -12.53 1.38
N ILE A 83 11.44 -13.58 1.14
CA ILE A 83 11.89 -14.73 0.35
C ILE A 83 11.25 -14.61 -1.01
N ILE A 84 12.07 -14.59 -2.04
CA ILE A 84 11.65 -14.52 -3.43
C ILE A 84 11.78 -15.93 -4.01
N VAL A 85 10.64 -16.49 -4.46
CA VAL A 85 10.59 -17.79 -5.12
C VAL A 85 10.32 -17.55 -6.60
N THR A 86 11.25 -17.93 -7.46
CA THR A 86 11.08 -17.84 -8.92
C THR A 86 10.34 -19.08 -9.42
N LEU A 87 9.16 -18.86 -9.98
CA LEU A 87 8.24 -19.89 -10.44
C LEU A 87 8.01 -19.81 -11.94
N SER A 88 7.71 -20.96 -12.57
CA SER A 88 7.21 -21.04 -13.94
C SER A 88 5.95 -21.91 -13.97
N PRO A 89 4.82 -21.44 -14.55
CA PRO A 89 3.59 -22.23 -14.60
C PRO A 89 3.73 -23.37 -15.61
N LYS A 90 3.22 -24.56 -15.25
CA LYS A 90 3.28 -25.77 -16.08
C LYS A 90 2.21 -25.81 -17.16
N ARG A 91 1.09 -25.11 -16.98
CA ARG A 91 -0.08 -25.19 -17.87
C ARG A 91 -0.80 -23.84 -18.00
N PRO A 92 -1.49 -23.58 -19.11
CA PRO A 92 -2.28 -22.37 -19.27
C PRO A 92 -3.61 -22.45 -18.48
N GLY A 93 -4.24 -21.30 -18.28
CA GLY A 93 -5.52 -21.13 -17.59
C GLY A 93 -5.38 -20.38 -16.28
N LYS A 94 -6.49 -20.26 -15.57
CA LYS A 94 -6.47 -19.71 -14.20
C LYS A 94 -5.81 -20.73 -13.27
N GLN A 95 -4.75 -20.32 -12.62
CA GLN A 95 -4.05 -21.12 -11.61
C GLN A 95 -4.04 -20.39 -10.29
N GLN A 96 -3.91 -21.14 -9.20
CA GLN A 96 -3.87 -20.59 -7.87
C GLN A 96 -2.58 -21.01 -7.18
N ILE A 97 -1.82 -20.03 -6.69
CA ILE A 97 -0.76 -20.24 -5.72
C ILE A 97 -1.48 -20.51 -4.39
N PRO A 98 -1.33 -21.71 -3.80
CA PRO A 98 -2.02 -22.04 -2.55
C PRO A 98 -1.49 -21.21 -1.40
N ALA A 99 -2.22 -21.20 -0.29
CA ALA A 99 -1.71 -20.66 0.98
C ALA A 99 -0.45 -21.41 1.40
N ILE A 100 0.64 -20.71 1.61
CA ILE A 100 1.95 -21.26 1.97
C ILE A 100 2.10 -21.16 3.48
N LYS A 101 2.43 -22.27 4.13
CA LYS A 101 2.66 -22.33 5.56
C LYS A 101 4.07 -21.84 5.91
N ILE A 102 4.17 -21.01 6.97
CA ILE A 102 5.41 -20.41 7.46
C ILE A 102 5.42 -20.52 8.98
N GLY A 103 5.90 -21.64 9.50
CA GLY A 103 5.77 -21.95 10.92
C GLY A 103 4.32 -22.13 11.34
N ASN A 104 3.80 -21.21 12.17
CA ASN A 104 2.40 -21.20 12.61
C ASN A 104 1.51 -20.27 11.79
N ASP A 105 2.06 -19.56 10.81
CA ASP A 105 1.38 -18.57 10.00
C ASP A 105 1.19 -19.07 8.57
N VAL A 106 0.30 -18.42 7.80
CA VAL A 106 0.02 -18.79 6.42
C VAL A 106 -0.08 -17.54 5.53
N THR A 107 0.22 -17.68 4.24
CA THR A 107 -0.04 -16.63 3.25
C THR A 107 -1.48 -16.70 2.74
N ASN A 108 -1.99 -15.59 2.17
CA ASN A 108 -3.20 -15.67 1.36
C ASN A 108 -2.92 -16.41 0.04
N PRO A 109 -3.89 -17.17 -0.48
CA PRO A 109 -3.79 -17.73 -1.82
C PRO A 109 -3.84 -16.61 -2.87
N ILE A 110 -3.07 -16.76 -3.97
CA ILE A 110 -2.98 -15.78 -5.05
C ILE A 110 -3.42 -16.44 -6.35
N THR A 111 -4.37 -15.83 -7.06
CA THR A 111 -4.81 -16.30 -8.37
C THR A 111 -4.03 -15.60 -9.48
N ILE A 112 -3.54 -16.37 -10.46
CA ILE A 112 -2.85 -15.87 -11.64
C ILE A 112 -3.57 -16.31 -12.91
N ASP A 113 -3.48 -15.48 -13.96
CA ASP A 113 -3.95 -15.80 -15.31
C ASP A 113 -2.77 -16.19 -16.19
N VAL A 114 -2.71 -17.46 -16.58
CA VAL A 114 -1.65 -18.00 -17.42
C VAL A 114 -2.17 -18.16 -18.84
N SER A 115 -1.65 -17.36 -19.76
CA SER A 115 -1.99 -17.44 -21.19
C SER A 115 -1.13 -18.46 -21.92
N LYS A 116 -1.65 -18.95 -23.06
CA LYS A 116 -0.83 -19.75 -23.98
C LYS A 116 0.25 -18.83 -24.57
N THR A 117 1.44 -19.39 -24.76
CA THR A 117 2.54 -18.65 -25.43
C THR A 117 2.07 -18.18 -26.82
N PRO A 118 2.10 -16.88 -27.13
CA PRO A 118 1.76 -16.41 -28.47
C PRO A 118 2.75 -16.98 -29.49
N GLN A 119 2.25 -17.60 -30.54
CA GLN A 119 3.10 -18.18 -31.59
C GLN A 119 3.79 -17.14 -32.49
N ASN A 120 3.55 -15.81 -32.31
CA ASN A 120 3.90 -14.78 -33.28
C ASN A 120 4.61 -13.54 -32.74
N ILE A 121 5.56 -13.68 -31.82
CA ILE A 121 6.22 -12.50 -31.20
C ILE A 121 7.57 -12.15 -31.86
N MET A 122 8.16 -13.03 -32.67
CA MET A 122 9.43 -12.71 -33.33
C MET A 122 9.29 -11.87 -34.61
N PRO A 123 10.25 -10.97 -34.86
CA PRO A 123 10.51 -10.50 -36.22
C PRO A 123 10.73 -11.72 -37.10
N LYS A 124 9.93 -11.84 -38.16
CA LYS A 124 10.09 -12.89 -39.17
C LYS A 124 11.54 -12.86 -39.67
N GLY A 125 12.38 -13.83 -39.30
CA GLY A 125 13.67 -14.01 -39.96
C GLY A 125 14.89 -14.35 -39.09
N ASP A 126 14.93 -14.12 -37.78
CA ASP A 126 16.19 -14.36 -37.06
C ASP A 126 15.98 -15.14 -35.75
N THR A 127 15.99 -16.47 -35.82
CA THR A 127 16.02 -17.37 -34.67
C THR A 127 17.35 -17.33 -33.89
N LYS A 128 18.34 -16.57 -34.39
CA LYS A 128 19.69 -16.43 -33.80
C LYS A 128 19.94 -15.11 -33.11
N ALA A 129 19.00 -14.16 -33.15
CA ALA A 129 19.20 -12.85 -32.53
C ALA A 129 19.53 -12.98 -31.05
N GLN A 130 20.67 -12.42 -30.63
CA GLN A 130 21.07 -12.38 -29.23
C GLN A 130 20.32 -11.30 -28.46
N VAL A 131 19.93 -10.21 -29.14
CA VAL A 131 19.19 -9.07 -28.57
C VAL A 131 18.15 -8.59 -29.56
N PHE A 132 16.89 -8.40 -29.13
CA PHE A 132 15.83 -7.82 -29.95
C PHE A 132 14.76 -7.14 -29.08
N ILE A 133 13.97 -6.24 -29.71
CA ILE A 133 12.87 -5.52 -29.06
C ILE A 133 11.53 -6.03 -29.61
N ASN A 134 10.57 -6.19 -28.71
CA ASN A 134 9.16 -6.30 -29.05
C ASN A 134 8.37 -5.21 -28.37
N VAL A 135 7.42 -4.62 -29.11
CA VAL A 135 6.50 -3.59 -28.62
C VAL A 135 5.06 -3.98 -28.91
N SER A 136 4.17 -3.69 -27.96
CA SER A 136 2.75 -3.97 -28.08
C SER A 136 1.90 -2.92 -27.39
N LEU A 137 0.63 -2.83 -27.81
CA LEU A 137 -0.38 -2.02 -27.16
C LEU A 137 -1.44 -2.93 -26.53
N ASP A 138 -2.01 -2.54 -25.40
CA ASP A 138 -3.14 -3.25 -24.81
C ASP A 138 -4.43 -3.08 -25.63
N ASN A 139 -4.51 -1.99 -26.41
CA ASN A 139 -5.58 -1.73 -27.37
C ASN A 139 -5.06 -0.89 -28.53
N SER A 140 -5.55 -1.15 -29.74
CA SER A 140 -5.24 -0.36 -30.95
C SER A 140 -6.13 0.89 -31.10
N SER A 141 -7.16 1.06 -30.28
CA SER A 141 -8.01 2.25 -30.27
C SER A 141 -8.33 2.70 -28.84
N THR A 142 -8.46 4.03 -28.66
CA THR A 142 -8.83 4.63 -27.38
C THR A 142 -9.65 5.90 -27.62
N TYR A 143 -10.04 6.58 -26.53
CA TYR A 143 -10.69 7.88 -26.58
C TYR A 143 -9.69 8.98 -26.19
N VAL A 144 -9.99 10.23 -26.60
CA VAL A 144 -9.20 11.39 -26.16
C VAL A 144 -9.10 11.40 -24.64
N ASN A 145 -7.90 11.67 -24.12
CA ASN A 145 -7.52 11.67 -22.70
C ASN A 145 -7.61 10.32 -21.98
N VAL A 146 -7.99 9.24 -22.66
CA VAL A 146 -7.97 7.88 -22.08
C VAL A 146 -6.64 7.21 -22.42
N PRO A 147 -5.83 6.86 -21.42
CA PRO A 147 -4.53 6.26 -21.66
C PRO A 147 -4.63 4.84 -22.21
N ILE A 148 -3.66 4.46 -23.03
CA ILE A 148 -3.37 3.09 -23.43
C ILE A 148 -2.04 2.65 -22.84
N ILE A 149 -1.88 1.34 -22.66
CA ILE A 149 -0.63 0.76 -22.16
C ILE A 149 0.23 0.33 -23.34
N TYR A 150 1.41 0.93 -23.45
CA TYR A 150 2.46 0.54 -24.35
C TYR A 150 3.47 -0.31 -23.57
N SER A 151 3.67 -1.57 -24.00
CA SER A 151 4.64 -2.48 -23.42
C SER A 151 5.85 -2.62 -24.34
N LEU A 152 7.03 -2.25 -23.81
CA LEU A 152 8.33 -2.44 -24.47
C LEU A 152 9.06 -3.57 -23.77
N LYS A 153 9.43 -4.62 -24.53
CA LYS A 153 10.14 -5.80 -24.03
C LYS A 153 11.47 -5.94 -24.78
N LEU A 154 12.57 -5.83 -24.05
CA LEU A 154 13.91 -6.10 -24.54
C LEU A 154 14.28 -7.53 -24.18
N TYR A 155 14.50 -8.37 -25.19
CA TYR A 155 14.91 -9.77 -25.07
C TYR A 155 16.40 -9.89 -25.31
N PHE A 156 17.10 -10.65 -24.46
CA PHE A 156 18.53 -10.86 -24.61
C PHE A 156 18.97 -12.21 -24.03
N THR A 157 20.02 -12.80 -24.62
CA THR A 157 20.63 -14.06 -24.17
C THR A 157 22.07 -13.89 -23.68
N VAL A 158 22.59 -12.68 -23.76
CA VAL A 158 23.96 -12.30 -23.40
C VAL A 158 23.92 -11.15 -22.40
N PRO A 159 24.90 -10.99 -21.52
CA PRO A 159 24.94 -9.86 -20.60
C PRO A 159 24.99 -8.55 -21.37
N LEU A 160 24.16 -7.60 -20.96
CA LEU A 160 24.08 -6.25 -21.53
C LEU A 160 24.57 -5.22 -20.51
N ASN A 161 25.25 -4.19 -21.01
CA ASN A 161 25.71 -3.07 -20.21
C ASN A 161 25.42 -1.73 -20.92
N ASN A 162 25.41 -0.62 -20.16
CA ASN A 162 25.21 0.73 -20.67
C ASN A 162 23.97 0.88 -21.56
N LEU A 163 22.84 0.27 -21.13
CA LEU A 163 21.57 0.37 -21.85
C LEU A 163 21.07 1.81 -21.85
N SER A 164 20.80 2.31 -23.05
CA SER A 164 20.20 3.63 -23.27
C SER A 164 19.03 3.52 -24.22
N MET A 165 17.91 4.13 -23.84
CA MET A 165 16.76 4.29 -24.72
C MET A 165 16.77 5.71 -25.27
N ALA A 166 16.70 5.87 -26.58
CA ALA A 166 16.58 7.18 -27.23
C ALA A 166 15.28 7.87 -26.78
N ASN A 167 15.28 9.21 -26.84
CA ASN A 167 14.06 9.99 -26.55
C ASN A 167 12.88 9.43 -27.36
N PHE A 168 11.83 9.11 -26.60
CA PHE A 168 10.61 8.55 -27.12
C PHE A 168 9.50 9.59 -26.94
N ASP A 169 9.29 10.40 -27.97
CA ASP A 169 8.26 11.43 -27.99
C ASP A 169 7.20 11.09 -29.01
N ILE A 170 5.94 11.30 -28.65
CA ILE A 170 4.77 11.06 -29.49
C ILE A 170 4.00 12.37 -29.62
N PRO A 171 3.94 12.95 -30.81
CA PRO A 171 3.14 14.15 -31.03
C PRO A 171 1.67 13.95 -30.59
N ASP A 172 1.08 14.96 -29.99
CA ASP A 172 -0.30 14.94 -29.52
C ASP A 172 -0.62 13.87 -28.44
N ALA A 173 0.40 13.39 -27.72
CA ALA A 173 0.21 12.45 -26.61
C ALA A 173 1.15 12.73 -25.45
N GLN A 174 0.69 12.47 -24.22
CA GLN A 174 1.51 12.49 -23.02
C GLN A 174 1.98 11.08 -22.70
N ILE A 175 3.27 10.92 -22.37
CA ILE A 175 3.87 9.64 -22.01
C ILE A 175 4.24 9.67 -20.53
N LYS A 176 3.86 8.62 -19.78
CA LYS A 176 4.27 8.42 -18.37
C LYS A 176 4.64 6.97 -18.13
N PRO A 177 5.66 6.67 -17.30
CA PRO A 177 5.93 5.31 -16.87
C PRO A 177 4.74 4.71 -16.11
N LEU A 178 4.47 3.43 -16.34
CA LEU A 178 3.48 2.64 -15.62
C LEU A 178 4.18 1.59 -14.74
N GLY A 179 4.30 1.88 -13.45
CA GLY A 179 5.00 1.00 -12.51
C GLY A 179 6.54 1.00 -12.69
N LYS A 180 7.16 -0.04 -12.17
CA LYS A 180 8.61 -0.27 -12.28
C LYS A 180 8.92 -1.20 -13.44
N ASN A 181 10.14 -1.13 -13.96
CA ASN A 181 10.62 -2.11 -14.94
C ASN A 181 10.65 -3.50 -14.30
N THR A 182 10.22 -4.51 -15.07
CA THR A 182 10.19 -5.91 -14.63
C THR A 182 11.23 -6.70 -15.42
N GLN A 183 11.99 -7.55 -14.73
CA GLN A 183 12.93 -8.46 -15.38
C GLN A 183 12.54 -9.90 -15.10
N TYR A 184 12.54 -10.73 -16.13
CA TYR A 184 12.16 -12.13 -16.05
C TYR A 184 12.79 -12.96 -17.14
N GLN A 185 12.71 -14.29 -17.01
CA GLN A 185 13.13 -15.25 -18.04
C GLN A 185 11.93 -15.77 -18.81
N THR A 186 12.13 -16.04 -20.10
CA THR A 186 11.14 -16.73 -20.94
C THR A 186 11.85 -17.73 -21.85
N ASN A 187 11.18 -18.83 -22.17
CA ASN A 187 11.65 -19.74 -23.19
C ASN A 187 10.93 -19.40 -24.51
N TYR A 188 11.72 -19.06 -25.51
CA TYR A 188 11.20 -18.68 -26.80
C TYR A 188 11.87 -19.53 -27.91
N HIS A 189 11.08 -20.33 -28.66
CA HIS A 189 11.59 -21.30 -29.65
C HIS A 189 12.71 -22.20 -29.12
N GLY A 190 12.58 -22.69 -27.89
CA GLY A 190 13.56 -23.57 -27.26
C GLY A 190 14.81 -22.84 -26.71
N LYS A 191 14.90 -21.52 -26.84
CA LYS A 191 16.01 -20.70 -26.32
C LYS A 191 15.56 -19.86 -25.15
N ALA A 192 16.29 -19.89 -24.03
CA ALA A 192 16.02 -19.07 -22.88
C ALA A 192 16.49 -17.63 -23.12
N TYR A 193 15.58 -16.66 -22.90
CA TYR A 193 15.86 -15.22 -22.95
C TYR A 193 15.61 -14.60 -21.61
N GLN A 194 16.47 -13.66 -21.23
CA GLN A 194 16.15 -12.65 -20.24
C GLN A 194 15.30 -11.57 -20.91
N VAL A 195 14.30 -11.08 -20.20
CA VAL A 195 13.41 -10.02 -20.68
C VAL A 195 13.43 -8.87 -19.71
N LEU A 196 13.69 -7.66 -20.21
CA LEU A 196 13.48 -6.42 -19.49
C LEU A 196 12.23 -5.76 -20.08
N GLU A 197 11.17 -5.66 -19.27
CA GLU A 197 9.89 -5.08 -19.67
C GLU A 197 9.69 -3.71 -19.02
N GLN A 198 9.37 -2.72 -19.85
CA GLN A 198 8.93 -1.39 -19.43
C GLN A 198 7.54 -1.12 -19.98
N LYS A 199 6.64 -0.68 -19.10
CA LYS A 199 5.29 -0.26 -19.49
C LYS A 199 5.17 1.26 -19.42
N LEU A 200 4.57 1.85 -20.44
CA LEU A 200 4.30 3.28 -20.53
C LEU A 200 2.81 3.50 -20.72
N LEU A 201 2.27 4.54 -20.09
CA LEU A 201 0.95 5.08 -20.39
C LEU A 201 1.10 6.13 -21.47
N ILE A 202 0.44 5.94 -22.61
CA ILE A 202 0.33 6.91 -23.69
C ILE A 202 -1.08 7.49 -23.62
N THR A 203 -1.20 8.77 -23.29
CA THR A 203 -2.46 9.50 -23.17
C THR A 203 -2.60 10.47 -24.33
N PRO A 204 -3.40 10.15 -25.35
CA PRO A 204 -3.60 11.03 -26.49
C PRO A 204 -4.48 12.23 -26.12
N ASN A 205 -4.15 13.42 -26.63
CA ASN A 205 -4.89 14.66 -26.38
C ASN A 205 -5.70 15.14 -27.61
N LYS A 206 -5.61 14.40 -28.74
CA LYS A 206 -6.27 14.75 -30.01
C LYS A 206 -6.89 13.50 -30.63
N THR A 207 -8.00 13.68 -31.34
CA THR A 207 -8.67 12.63 -32.14
C THR A 207 -7.94 12.36 -33.44
N GLY A 208 -8.10 11.15 -33.98
CA GLY A 208 -7.51 10.73 -35.24
C GLY A 208 -6.48 9.61 -35.07
N THR A 209 -5.72 9.34 -36.09
CA THR A 209 -4.67 8.35 -36.08
C THR A 209 -3.37 8.97 -35.58
N ILE A 210 -2.80 8.44 -34.51
CA ILE A 210 -1.51 8.84 -33.97
C ILE A 210 -0.52 7.71 -34.25
N GLU A 211 0.61 8.05 -34.85
CA GLU A 211 1.73 7.13 -35.07
C GLU A 211 2.67 7.15 -33.86
N ILE A 212 2.99 5.96 -33.34
CA ILE A 212 3.96 5.76 -32.30
C ILE A 212 5.28 5.38 -32.97
N PRO A 213 6.33 6.22 -32.87
CA PRO A 213 7.59 5.99 -33.54
C PRO A 213 8.28 4.72 -33.01
N PRO A 214 9.21 4.14 -33.78
CA PRO A 214 10.01 3.01 -33.31
C PRO A 214 10.79 3.36 -32.04
N ALA A 215 10.67 2.52 -31.00
CA ALA A 215 11.55 2.60 -29.85
C ALA A 215 12.96 2.16 -30.25
N ARG A 216 13.98 2.92 -29.86
CA ARG A 216 15.40 2.63 -30.16
C ARG A 216 16.14 2.41 -28.86
N ILE A 217 16.85 1.27 -28.78
CA ILE A 217 17.70 0.91 -27.65
C ILE A 217 19.09 0.62 -28.15
N SER A 218 20.08 1.20 -27.48
CA SER A 218 21.50 0.96 -27.70
C SER A 218 22.19 0.52 -26.40
N GLY A 219 23.33 -0.12 -26.53
CA GLY A 219 24.10 -0.58 -25.39
C GLY A 219 25.32 -1.40 -25.82
N LEU A 220 25.91 -2.07 -24.84
CA LEU A 220 27.05 -2.98 -25.04
C LEU A 220 26.65 -4.41 -24.77
N ILE A 221 26.98 -5.32 -25.68
CA ILE A 221 26.97 -6.76 -25.46
C ILE A 221 28.32 -7.11 -24.83
N MET A 222 28.28 -7.78 -23.68
CA MET A 222 29.46 -8.29 -22.99
C MET A 222 29.62 -9.78 -23.34
N ASP A 223 30.23 -10.05 -24.49
CA ASP A 223 30.40 -11.44 -24.91
C ASP A 223 31.61 -12.07 -24.20
N HIS A 224 31.33 -13.14 -23.46
CA HIS A 224 32.37 -13.96 -22.84
C HIS A 224 32.68 -15.12 -23.78
N ASN A 225 33.64 -14.90 -24.67
CA ASN A 225 34.20 -16.03 -25.44
C ASN A 225 35.08 -16.87 -24.50
N PRO A 226 34.73 -18.14 -24.23
CA PRO A 226 35.53 -18.99 -23.33
C PRO A 226 37.01 -19.16 -23.74
N ASN A 227 37.32 -18.87 -24.99
CA ASN A 227 38.69 -18.93 -25.53
C ASN A 227 39.44 -17.59 -25.44
N ASN A 228 38.83 -16.54 -24.90
CA ASN A 228 39.45 -15.22 -24.84
C ASN A 228 39.45 -14.72 -23.39
N PHE A 229 40.63 -14.47 -22.82
CA PHE A 229 40.80 -13.94 -21.47
C PHE A 229 40.24 -12.51 -21.30
N PHE A 230 39.96 -11.82 -22.39
CA PHE A 230 39.46 -10.44 -22.39
C PHE A 230 38.02 -10.40 -22.90
N VAL A 231 37.13 -9.78 -22.12
CA VAL A 231 35.77 -9.45 -22.55
C VAL A 231 35.88 -8.34 -23.61
N SER A 232 35.45 -8.61 -24.82
CA SER A 232 35.40 -7.62 -25.90
C SER A 232 33.97 -7.08 -25.99
N PRO A 233 33.68 -5.87 -25.47
CA PRO A 233 32.35 -5.29 -25.61
C PRO A 233 32.05 -4.93 -27.06
N SER A 234 30.90 -5.31 -27.57
CA SER A 234 30.39 -4.89 -28.88
C SER A 234 29.17 -3.99 -28.75
N ASN A 235 29.14 -2.92 -29.54
CA ASN A 235 27.96 -2.03 -29.57
C ASN A 235 26.79 -2.70 -30.28
N PHE A 236 25.58 -2.49 -29.75
CA PHE A 236 24.37 -2.79 -30.48
C PHE A 236 23.45 -1.57 -30.53
N ASN A 237 22.69 -1.45 -31.60
CA ASN A 237 21.62 -0.47 -31.77
C ASN A 237 20.47 -1.13 -32.49
N ILE A 238 19.34 -1.25 -31.81
CA ILE A 238 18.15 -1.95 -32.32
C ILE A 238 16.94 -1.04 -32.21
N GLN A 239 15.96 -1.27 -33.09
CA GLN A 239 14.73 -0.50 -33.08
C GLN A 239 13.51 -1.42 -33.23
N SER A 240 12.39 -1.00 -32.63
CA SER A 240 11.11 -1.68 -32.79
C SER A 240 10.44 -1.34 -34.12
N LYS A 241 9.31 -1.99 -34.40
CA LYS A 241 8.39 -1.51 -35.46
C LYS A 241 7.60 -0.30 -34.94
N PRO A 242 7.18 0.63 -35.84
CA PRO A 242 6.21 1.66 -35.47
C PRO A 242 4.87 1.01 -35.16
N LEU A 243 4.07 1.66 -34.33
CA LEU A 243 2.70 1.26 -34.02
C LEU A 243 1.76 2.44 -34.30
N THR A 244 0.48 2.16 -34.48
CA THR A 244 -0.54 3.17 -34.66
C THR A 244 -1.69 2.99 -33.68
N ILE A 245 -2.25 4.10 -33.21
CA ILE A 245 -3.47 4.12 -32.40
C ILE A 245 -4.54 4.96 -33.08
N ASN A 246 -5.78 4.49 -33.02
CA ASN A 246 -6.93 5.27 -33.47
C ASN A 246 -7.61 5.91 -32.27
N VAL A 247 -7.61 7.25 -32.22
CA VAL A 247 -8.15 8.01 -31.09
C VAL A 247 -9.54 8.53 -31.46
N LEU A 248 -10.54 8.02 -30.74
CA LEU A 248 -11.94 8.34 -30.93
C LEU A 248 -12.32 9.59 -30.12
N PRO A 249 -13.31 10.39 -30.59
CA PRO A 249 -13.86 11.45 -29.77
C PRO A 249 -14.59 10.87 -28.56
N VAL A 250 -14.67 11.66 -27.48
CA VAL A 250 -15.45 11.28 -26.29
C VAL A 250 -16.91 11.05 -26.71
N PRO A 251 -17.48 9.87 -26.40
CA PRO A 251 -18.84 9.55 -26.83
C PRO A 251 -19.87 10.34 -26.04
N GLY A 252 -21.00 10.67 -26.71
CA GLY A 252 -22.14 11.33 -26.09
C GLY A 252 -22.06 12.86 -26.06
N LYS A 253 -23.11 13.48 -25.54
CA LYS A 253 -23.25 14.96 -25.44
C LYS A 253 -22.65 15.52 -24.13
N ASN A 254 -22.19 14.64 -23.23
CA ASN A 254 -21.65 15.06 -21.95
C ASN A 254 -20.12 14.93 -21.93
N PRO A 255 -19.38 16.03 -22.04
CA PRO A 255 -17.91 16.00 -21.99
C PRO A 255 -17.33 15.58 -20.62
N GLN A 256 -18.17 15.52 -19.59
CA GLN A 256 -17.79 15.10 -18.22
C GLN A 256 -18.18 13.64 -17.92
N ALA A 257 -18.52 12.84 -18.93
CA ALA A 257 -18.80 11.43 -18.70
C ALA A 257 -17.56 10.69 -18.20
N ILE A 258 -17.71 9.86 -17.18
CA ILE A 258 -16.65 8.95 -16.71
C ILE A 258 -16.45 7.89 -17.80
N LEU A 259 -15.25 7.83 -18.38
CA LEU A 259 -14.88 6.75 -19.28
C LEU A 259 -14.07 5.72 -18.47
N ALA A 260 -14.46 4.45 -18.49
CA ALA A 260 -13.74 3.41 -17.75
C ALA A 260 -13.91 2.04 -18.41
N LYS A 261 -12.94 1.13 -18.22
CA LYS A 261 -13.07 -0.29 -18.55
C LYS A 261 -13.99 -1.01 -17.56
N LYS A 262 -13.99 -0.56 -16.29
CA LYS A 262 -14.87 -0.98 -15.20
C LYS A 262 -15.02 0.16 -14.22
N LEU A 263 -16.22 0.38 -13.72
CA LEU A 263 -16.51 1.34 -12.65
C LEU A 263 -17.01 0.57 -11.42
N ASN A 264 -16.50 0.91 -10.26
CA ASN A 264 -16.97 0.45 -8.97
C ASN A 264 -17.26 1.66 -8.09
N ILE A 265 -18.44 1.69 -7.47
CA ILE A 265 -18.84 2.78 -6.59
C ILE A 265 -19.27 2.17 -5.26
N THR A 266 -18.71 2.70 -4.18
CA THR A 266 -19.10 2.35 -2.81
C THR A 266 -19.66 3.58 -2.14
N ASP A 267 -20.87 3.48 -1.61
CA ASP A 267 -21.56 4.52 -0.83
C ASP A 267 -21.73 4.04 0.61
N SER A 268 -21.25 4.78 1.55
CA SER A 268 -21.30 4.42 2.97
C SER A 268 -21.66 5.62 3.85
N TRP A 269 -22.37 5.32 4.93
CA TRP A 269 -22.86 6.29 5.89
C TRP A 269 -22.34 5.96 7.28
N SER A 270 -21.92 6.97 8.06
CA SER A 270 -21.39 6.78 9.41
C SER A 270 -22.44 6.31 10.43
N VAL A 271 -23.71 6.50 10.10
CA VAL A 271 -24.84 6.11 10.94
C VAL A 271 -25.71 5.13 10.18
N SER A 272 -25.89 3.92 10.74
CA SER A 272 -26.74 2.87 10.19
C SER A 272 -28.19 2.95 10.69
N SER A 273 -28.43 3.59 11.86
CA SER A 273 -29.77 3.80 12.41
C SER A 273 -30.59 4.73 11.51
N GLU A 274 -31.86 4.45 11.33
CA GLU A 274 -32.80 5.31 10.62
C GLU A 274 -33.23 6.53 11.43
N SER A 275 -32.97 6.54 12.75
CA SER A 275 -33.28 7.66 13.65
C SER A 275 -32.03 8.30 14.16
N ILE A 276 -31.96 9.62 14.09
CA ILE A 276 -30.84 10.46 14.50
C ILE A 276 -31.35 11.65 15.30
N THR A 277 -30.46 12.34 16.00
CA THR A 277 -30.81 13.53 16.80
C THR A 277 -30.48 14.80 16.01
N ILE A 278 -31.26 15.87 16.23
CA ILE A 278 -30.96 17.19 15.67
C ILE A 278 -29.57 17.64 16.10
N GLY A 279 -28.79 18.18 15.15
CA GLY A 279 -27.38 18.55 15.38
C GLY A 279 -26.39 17.38 15.34
N GLN A 280 -26.84 16.13 15.29
CA GLN A 280 -25.94 14.96 15.18
C GLN A 280 -25.30 14.90 13.78
N PRO A 281 -23.95 14.92 13.67
CA PRO A 281 -23.30 14.86 12.36
C PRO A 281 -23.42 13.46 11.74
N ILE A 282 -23.76 13.41 10.45
CA ILE A 282 -23.77 12.21 9.63
C ILE A 282 -22.74 12.38 8.53
N THR A 283 -21.86 11.43 8.38
CA THR A 283 -20.86 11.45 7.29
C THR A 283 -21.25 10.47 6.19
N ARG A 284 -21.36 10.96 4.96
CA ARG A 284 -21.45 10.14 3.76
C ARG A 284 -20.09 10.06 3.09
N THR A 285 -19.66 8.86 2.76
CA THR A 285 -18.41 8.62 2.03
C THR A 285 -18.72 7.86 0.76
N ILE A 286 -18.47 8.50 -0.40
CA ILE A 286 -18.64 7.91 -1.73
C ILE A 286 -17.26 7.70 -2.31
N LYS A 287 -16.90 6.46 -2.61
CA LYS A 287 -15.65 6.07 -3.26
C LYS A 287 -15.95 5.61 -4.66
N ILE A 288 -15.33 6.24 -5.65
CA ILE A 288 -15.41 5.88 -7.07
C ILE A 288 -14.05 5.35 -7.51
N GLU A 289 -14.03 4.14 -8.03
CA GLU A 289 -12.87 3.47 -8.61
C GLU A 289 -13.13 3.20 -10.09
N ALA A 290 -12.32 3.81 -10.95
CA ALA A 290 -12.41 3.68 -12.40
C ALA A 290 -11.18 2.92 -12.94
N THR A 291 -11.40 1.74 -13.50
CA THR A 291 -10.31 0.94 -14.09
C THR A 291 -10.03 1.43 -15.52
N GLY A 292 -8.75 1.57 -15.84
CA GLY A 292 -8.24 1.95 -17.16
C GLY A 292 -8.04 3.45 -17.35
N VAL A 293 -8.35 4.27 -16.33
CA VAL A 293 -8.16 5.73 -16.38
C VAL A 293 -7.59 6.25 -15.04
N PRO A 294 -6.85 7.36 -15.04
CA PRO A 294 -6.37 7.99 -13.81
C PRO A 294 -7.49 8.79 -13.12
N TYR A 295 -7.27 9.18 -11.86
CA TYR A 295 -8.28 9.87 -11.04
C TYR A 295 -8.80 11.18 -11.64
N ASN A 296 -7.98 11.91 -12.41
CA ASN A 296 -8.36 13.17 -13.03
C ASN A 296 -9.43 13.01 -14.14
N MET A 297 -9.67 11.78 -14.59
CA MET A 297 -10.77 11.44 -15.52
C MET A 297 -12.10 11.19 -14.79
N ILE A 298 -12.11 11.15 -13.46
CA ILE A 298 -13.32 11.07 -12.64
C ILE A 298 -13.73 12.51 -12.30
N PRO A 299 -14.90 13.00 -12.77
CA PRO A 299 -15.36 14.36 -12.48
C PRO A 299 -15.67 14.56 -10.99
N GLU A 300 -15.85 15.80 -10.57
CA GLU A 300 -16.37 16.11 -9.24
C GLU A 300 -17.85 15.72 -9.15
N LEU A 301 -18.21 15.07 -8.06
CA LEU A 301 -19.57 14.62 -7.81
C LEU A 301 -20.37 15.75 -7.13
N LYS A 302 -21.44 16.21 -7.80
CA LYS A 302 -22.38 17.16 -7.21
C LYS A 302 -23.53 16.40 -6.59
N LEU A 303 -23.69 16.56 -5.28
CA LEU A 303 -24.76 15.93 -4.51
C LEU A 303 -25.75 16.98 -4.05
N ASP A 304 -27.03 16.68 -4.19
CA ASP A 304 -28.09 17.54 -3.67
C ASP A 304 -28.13 17.48 -2.15
N THR A 305 -28.25 18.65 -1.53
CA THR A 305 -28.41 18.75 -0.07
C THR A 305 -29.91 18.90 0.25
N PRO A 306 -30.48 17.99 1.07
CA PRO A 306 -31.89 18.09 1.46
C PRO A 306 -32.17 19.37 2.27
N LYS A 307 -33.42 19.84 2.25
CA LYS A 307 -33.86 20.93 3.12
C LYS A 307 -33.73 20.53 4.60
N GLY A 308 -33.35 21.48 5.46
CA GLY A 308 -33.19 21.25 6.90
C GLY A 308 -31.88 20.55 7.26
N VAL A 309 -30.87 20.59 6.39
CA VAL A 309 -29.55 20.01 6.60
C VAL A 309 -28.49 21.01 6.15
N ASN A 310 -27.47 21.22 6.95
CA ASN A 310 -26.24 21.87 6.54
C ASN A 310 -25.25 20.82 6.01
N SER A 311 -24.64 21.06 4.86
CA SER A 311 -23.64 20.19 4.27
C SER A 311 -22.25 20.82 4.30
N TYR A 312 -21.26 20.02 4.69
CA TYR A 312 -19.86 20.40 4.78
C TYR A 312 -19.02 19.38 4.02
N PRO A 313 -18.74 19.65 2.73
CA PRO A 313 -17.88 18.78 1.95
C PRO A 313 -16.43 18.89 2.46
N ASP A 314 -15.78 17.74 2.62
CA ASP A 314 -14.36 17.63 2.93
C ASP A 314 -13.53 17.66 1.63
N LYS A 315 -12.21 17.80 1.77
CA LYS A 315 -11.30 17.71 0.63
C LYS A 315 -11.41 16.33 -0.03
N THR A 316 -11.64 16.31 -1.35
CA THR A 316 -11.65 15.07 -2.14
C THR A 316 -10.28 14.39 -2.07
N LEU A 317 -10.27 13.13 -1.65
CA LEU A 317 -9.06 12.31 -1.71
C LEU A 317 -8.96 11.67 -3.09
N THR A 318 -7.77 11.74 -3.68
CA THR A 318 -7.50 11.26 -5.03
C THR A 318 -6.30 10.34 -5.04
N ASP A 319 -6.38 9.26 -5.80
CA ASP A 319 -5.27 8.34 -6.01
C ASP A 319 -5.29 7.78 -7.43
N THR A 320 -4.11 7.44 -7.93
CA THR A 320 -3.94 6.63 -9.14
C THR A 320 -2.91 5.57 -8.87
N SER A 321 -3.35 4.34 -8.86
CA SER A 321 -2.54 3.17 -8.58
C SER A 321 -2.53 2.20 -9.75
N VAL A 322 -1.56 1.31 -9.72
CA VAL A 322 -1.46 0.18 -10.66
C VAL A 322 -1.62 -1.10 -9.86
N VAL A 323 -2.69 -1.82 -10.14
CA VAL A 323 -2.98 -3.12 -9.51
C VAL A 323 -3.18 -4.13 -10.62
N ASP A 324 -2.42 -5.23 -10.59
CA ASP A 324 -2.51 -6.31 -11.59
C ASP A 324 -2.35 -5.79 -13.02
N ASP A 325 -1.37 -4.94 -13.26
CA ASP A 325 -1.12 -4.28 -14.56
C ASP A 325 -2.29 -3.41 -15.06
N LYS A 326 -3.24 -3.08 -14.21
CA LYS A 326 -4.38 -2.21 -14.53
C LYS A 326 -4.23 -0.89 -13.84
N LEU A 327 -4.40 0.18 -14.60
CA LEU A 327 -4.50 1.53 -14.04
C LEU A 327 -5.84 1.66 -13.32
N ILE A 328 -5.83 2.13 -12.09
CA ILE A 328 -7.03 2.39 -11.29
C ILE A 328 -6.96 3.82 -10.78
N GLY A 329 -7.85 4.66 -11.29
CA GLY A 329 -8.09 5.99 -10.73
C GLY A 329 -9.15 5.91 -9.63
N GLN A 330 -8.90 6.59 -8.52
CA GLN A 330 -9.79 6.62 -7.38
C GLN A 330 -10.06 8.06 -6.94
N LYS A 331 -11.34 8.36 -6.69
CA LYS A 331 -11.75 9.56 -5.94
C LYS A 331 -12.63 9.16 -4.77
N THR A 332 -12.39 9.75 -3.61
CA THR A 332 -13.20 9.57 -2.42
C THR A 332 -13.76 10.92 -2.00
N PHE A 333 -15.08 11.03 -2.07
CA PHE A 333 -15.84 12.21 -1.65
C PHE A 333 -16.39 11.95 -0.26
N LYS A 334 -16.11 12.87 0.66
CA LYS A 334 -16.59 12.80 2.04
C LYS A 334 -17.35 14.07 2.35
N THR A 335 -18.59 13.93 2.81
CA THR A 335 -19.43 15.08 3.16
C THR A 335 -20.06 14.83 4.53
N VAL A 336 -19.94 15.82 5.42
CA VAL A 336 -20.61 15.82 6.71
C VAL A 336 -21.91 16.59 6.58
N TYR A 337 -23.00 15.98 6.99
CA TYR A 337 -24.33 16.56 7.02
C TYR A 337 -24.77 16.75 8.47
N ILE A 338 -25.27 17.94 8.81
CA ILE A 338 -25.76 18.27 10.15
C ILE A 338 -27.25 18.65 10.02
N PRO A 339 -28.18 17.83 10.54
CA PRO A 339 -29.60 18.16 10.58
C PRO A 339 -29.88 19.41 11.42
N THR A 340 -30.64 20.34 10.88
CA THR A 340 -31.03 21.60 11.55
C THR A 340 -32.51 21.69 11.87
N SER A 341 -33.32 20.71 11.41
CA SER A 341 -34.76 20.64 11.66
C SER A 341 -35.19 19.22 12.01
N ILE A 342 -36.25 19.10 12.81
CA ILE A 342 -36.87 17.84 13.19
C ILE A 342 -37.73 17.33 12.02
N GLY A 343 -37.89 16.01 11.91
CA GLY A 343 -38.73 15.36 10.90
C GLY A 343 -37.93 14.50 9.95
N SER A 344 -38.57 14.11 8.84
CA SER A 344 -37.97 13.22 7.86
C SER A 344 -37.03 13.98 6.92
N ILE A 345 -35.78 13.54 6.84
CA ILE A 345 -34.79 14.04 5.88
C ILE A 345 -34.50 12.92 4.88
N ARG A 346 -34.72 13.19 3.60
CA ARG A 346 -34.47 12.24 2.52
C ARG A 346 -33.35 12.73 1.63
N PHE A 347 -32.27 11.96 1.56
CA PHE A 347 -31.22 12.07 0.54
C PHE A 347 -31.71 11.33 -0.71
N PRO A 348 -31.83 12.01 -1.85
CA PRO A 348 -32.37 11.40 -3.06
C PRO A 348 -31.41 10.37 -3.65
N GLU A 349 -31.96 9.49 -4.48
CA GLU A 349 -31.16 8.62 -5.35
C GLU A 349 -30.34 9.49 -6.30
N THR A 350 -29.07 9.12 -6.48
CA THR A 350 -28.17 9.81 -7.39
C THR A 350 -27.71 8.89 -8.50
N LYS A 351 -28.00 9.26 -9.75
CA LYS A 351 -27.62 8.50 -10.93
C LYS A 351 -26.26 8.98 -11.44
N ILE A 352 -25.27 8.09 -11.53
CA ILE A 352 -23.94 8.33 -12.09
C ILE A 352 -23.84 7.63 -13.43
N LYS A 353 -23.76 8.40 -14.51
CA LYS A 353 -23.61 7.89 -15.87
C LYS A 353 -22.14 7.75 -16.21
N TRP A 354 -21.78 6.66 -16.89
CA TRP A 354 -20.44 6.41 -17.35
C TRP A 354 -20.42 5.64 -18.67
N TRP A 355 -19.31 5.70 -19.38
CA TRP A 355 -19.10 4.99 -20.64
C TRP A 355 -18.20 3.78 -20.42
N ASP A 356 -18.71 2.59 -20.74
CA ASP A 356 -17.93 1.36 -20.74
C ASP A 356 -17.09 1.31 -22.02
N ILE A 357 -15.78 1.52 -21.88
CA ILE A 357 -14.82 1.57 -23.01
C ILE A 357 -14.78 0.23 -23.74
N ASN A 358 -14.88 -0.90 -23.03
CA ASN A 358 -14.80 -2.23 -23.62
C ASN A 358 -16.07 -2.57 -24.40
N LYS A 359 -17.23 -2.28 -23.84
CA LYS A 359 -18.53 -2.59 -24.44
C LYS A 359 -19.05 -1.51 -25.38
N LYS A 360 -18.44 -0.31 -25.36
CA LYS A 360 -18.83 0.87 -26.14
C LYS A 360 -20.31 1.25 -25.94
N VAL A 361 -20.76 1.24 -24.68
CA VAL A 361 -22.12 1.58 -24.29
C VAL A 361 -22.15 2.50 -23.06
N GLU A 362 -23.16 3.37 -22.99
CA GLU A 362 -23.44 4.14 -21.77
C GLU A 362 -24.08 3.24 -20.73
N LYS A 363 -23.59 3.33 -19.50
CA LYS A 363 -24.10 2.65 -18.31
C LYS A 363 -24.43 3.65 -17.23
N ALA A 364 -25.17 3.24 -16.25
CA ALA A 364 -25.49 4.03 -15.06
C ALA A 364 -25.39 3.17 -13.81
N GLU A 365 -24.80 3.76 -12.79
CA GLU A 365 -24.81 3.25 -11.41
C GLU A 365 -25.69 4.18 -10.57
N PHE A 366 -26.35 3.60 -9.57
CA PHE A 366 -27.29 4.32 -8.73
C PHE A 366 -26.80 4.28 -7.28
N LEU A 367 -26.68 5.46 -6.68
CA LEU A 367 -26.53 5.57 -5.23
C LEU A 367 -27.95 5.62 -4.64
N GLU A 368 -28.28 4.66 -3.80
CA GLU A 368 -29.63 4.51 -3.25
C GLU A 368 -30.06 5.71 -2.41
N SER A 369 -31.36 6.01 -2.42
CA SER A 369 -31.91 7.02 -1.54
C SER A 369 -31.81 6.58 -0.08
N LYS A 370 -31.47 7.51 0.82
CA LYS A 370 -31.42 7.26 2.26
C LYS A 370 -32.32 8.24 3.01
N THR A 371 -33.12 7.72 3.94
CA THR A 371 -34.02 8.55 4.75
C THR A 371 -33.64 8.41 6.21
N TYR A 372 -33.60 9.54 6.91
CA TYR A 372 -33.39 9.60 8.36
C TYR A 372 -34.55 10.34 9.01
N MET A 373 -35.02 9.83 10.13
CA MET A 373 -35.97 10.53 11.02
C MET A 373 -35.16 11.31 12.06
N VAL A 374 -35.25 12.62 12.02
CA VAL A 374 -34.59 13.52 12.98
C VAL A 374 -35.49 13.78 14.17
N LEU A 375 -35.00 13.38 15.33
CA LEU A 375 -35.70 13.51 16.60
C LEU A 375 -35.09 14.65 17.43
N THR A 376 -35.83 15.18 18.38
CA THR A 376 -35.28 16.08 19.41
C THR A 376 -34.34 15.31 20.33
N ASP A 377 -33.33 15.99 20.85
CA ASP A 377 -32.49 15.45 21.92
C ASP A 377 -33.37 15.15 23.12
N GLY A 378 -33.50 13.86 23.44
CA GLY A 378 -34.55 13.32 24.33
C GLY A 378 -34.45 13.76 25.79
N LYS A 379 -34.48 15.05 26.05
CA LYS A 379 -35.08 15.55 27.31
C LYS A 379 -36.60 15.45 27.15
N LYS A 380 -37.16 14.37 27.67
CA LYS A 380 -38.64 14.21 27.79
C LYS A 380 -39.22 15.51 28.32
N PRO A 381 -40.22 16.13 27.64
CA PRO A 381 -41.00 17.16 28.27
C PRO A 381 -41.68 16.54 29.52
N VAL A 382 -41.46 17.13 30.66
CA VAL A 382 -42.18 16.80 31.89
C VAL A 382 -43.61 17.27 31.66
N VAL A 383 -44.47 16.40 31.21
CA VAL A 383 -45.92 16.63 31.25
C VAL A 383 -46.36 16.35 32.67
N PRO A 384 -46.98 17.28 33.37
CA PRO A 384 -47.53 17.02 34.70
C PRO A 384 -48.73 16.13 34.55
N SER A 385 -48.56 14.85 34.84
CA SER A 385 -49.65 13.87 34.87
C SER A 385 -50.36 13.97 36.20
N ASN A 386 -51.60 14.42 36.17
CA ASN A 386 -52.57 14.26 37.27
C ASN A 386 -52.74 12.79 37.60
N ILE A 387 -52.61 12.51 38.88
CA ILE A 387 -52.64 11.21 39.52
C ILE A 387 -54.03 10.70 39.59
N VAL A 388 -54.28 9.49 39.02
CA VAL A 388 -55.34 8.60 39.50
C VAL A 388 -54.68 7.28 39.89
N ALA A 389 -54.76 6.97 41.16
CA ALA A 389 -54.20 5.76 41.76
C ALA A 389 -55.08 4.54 41.52
N THR A 390 -54.55 3.46 40.99
CA THR A 390 -55.12 2.11 41.08
C THR A 390 -54.03 1.15 41.61
N PRO A 391 -54.41 0.15 42.43
CA PRO A 391 -53.49 -0.55 43.32
C PRO A 391 -52.61 -1.56 42.59
N LYS A 392 -51.36 -1.60 42.96
CA LYS A 392 -50.32 -2.50 42.48
C LYS A 392 -50.49 -3.92 42.99
N GLN A 393 -50.50 -4.89 42.07
CA GLN A 393 -50.10 -6.26 42.38
C GLN A 393 -48.56 -6.37 42.32
N PRO A 394 -47.90 -7.18 43.15
CA PRO A 394 -46.43 -7.28 43.18
C PRO A 394 -45.91 -8.13 42.03
N VAL A 395 -45.25 -7.47 41.09
CA VAL A 395 -44.45 -8.16 40.05
C VAL A 395 -43.11 -8.54 40.69
N LYS A 396 -42.85 -9.84 40.77
CA LYS A 396 -41.52 -10.38 41.15
C LYS A 396 -40.48 -9.98 40.08
N THR A 397 -39.72 -8.96 40.37
CA THR A 397 -38.51 -8.60 39.58
C THR A 397 -37.38 -9.54 39.96
N THR A 398 -37.15 -10.55 39.15
CA THR A 398 -35.88 -11.25 39.15
C THR A 398 -34.84 -10.30 38.53
N LEU A 399 -34.05 -9.66 39.37
CA LEU A 399 -32.94 -8.84 38.97
C LEU A 399 -32.00 -9.66 38.07
N LYS A 400 -31.85 -9.21 36.83
CA LYS A 400 -30.86 -9.76 35.90
C LYS A 400 -29.44 -9.31 36.33
N LEU A 401 -29.01 -9.74 37.52
CA LEU A 401 -27.62 -9.52 37.99
C LEU A 401 -26.56 -10.01 36.98
N TRP A 402 -26.91 -10.98 36.16
CA TRP A 402 -26.02 -11.54 35.13
C TRP A 402 -25.59 -10.54 34.04
N LYS A 403 -26.43 -9.58 33.70
CA LYS A 403 -26.08 -8.56 32.72
C LYS A 403 -25.01 -7.60 33.26
N TYR A 404 -25.09 -7.24 34.52
CA TYR A 404 -24.10 -6.36 35.15
C TYR A 404 -22.78 -7.07 35.41
N ILE A 405 -22.80 -8.36 35.72
CA ILE A 405 -21.59 -9.19 35.83
C ILE A 405 -20.92 -9.34 34.45
N ALA A 406 -21.69 -9.58 33.38
CA ALA A 406 -21.16 -9.66 32.02
C ALA A 406 -20.52 -8.33 31.56
N ILE A 407 -21.15 -7.20 31.88
CA ILE A 407 -20.61 -5.86 31.58
C ILE A 407 -19.33 -5.59 32.38
N ALA A 408 -19.29 -5.93 33.67
CA ALA A 408 -18.10 -5.76 34.49
C ALA A 408 -16.92 -6.61 33.97
N VAL A 409 -17.17 -7.87 33.59
CA VAL A 409 -16.17 -8.74 32.98
C VAL A 409 -15.67 -8.18 31.65
N ALA A 410 -16.55 -7.67 30.79
CA ALA A 410 -16.19 -7.03 29.53
C ALA A 410 -15.30 -5.78 29.73
N ILE A 411 -15.59 -4.96 30.74
CA ILE A 411 -14.79 -3.79 31.10
C ILE A 411 -13.40 -4.21 31.61
N CYS A 412 -13.32 -5.27 32.44
CA CYS A 412 -12.05 -5.81 32.91
C CYS A 412 -11.20 -6.37 31.76
N ILE A 413 -11.80 -7.08 30.81
CA ILE A 413 -11.10 -7.59 29.63
C ILE A 413 -10.60 -6.43 28.76
N LEU A 414 -11.43 -5.42 28.54
CA LEU A 414 -11.07 -4.25 27.74
C LEU A 414 -9.92 -3.46 28.39
N SER A 415 -9.95 -3.28 29.73
CA SER A 415 -8.86 -2.62 30.45
C SER A 415 -7.55 -3.40 30.39
N LEU A 416 -7.62 -4.74 30.42
CA LEU A 416 -6.46 -5.62 30.30
C LEU A 416 -5.87 -5.57 28.89
N ILE A 417 -6.71 -5.54 27.86
CA ILE A 417 -6.28 -5.37 26.47
C ILE A 417 -5.60 -4.01 26.28
N ILE A 418 -6.20 -2.94 26.82
CA ILE A 418 -5.61 -1.59 26.76
C ILE A 418 -4.26 -1.56 27.49
N ALA A 419 -4.14 -2.16 28.66
CA ALA A 419 -2.89 -2.26 29.39
C ALA A 419 -1.81 -3.04 28.63
N VAL A 420 -2.18 -4.14 27.96
CA VAL A 420 -1.26 -4.94 27.10
C VAL A 420 -0.83 -4.14 25.87
N VAL A 421 -1.74 -3.41 25.22
CA VAL A 421 -1.43 -2.57 24.06
C VAL A 421 -0.49 -1.42 24.46
N ILE A 422 -0.78 -0.76 25.59
CA ILE A 422 0.09 0.30 26.15
C ILE A 422 1.47 -0.29 26.48
N LYS A 423 1.54 -1.43 27.18
CA LYS A 423 2.80 -2.09 27.54
C LYS A 423 3.60 -2.54 26.30
N ARG A 424 2.93 -3.02 25.24
CA ARG A 424 3.58 -3.34 23.96
C ARG A 424 4.10 -2.09 23.26
N ARG A 425 3.32 -1.02 23.19
CA ARG A 425 3.71 0.23 22.53
C ARG A 425 4.89 0.91 23.24
N PHE A 426 4.87 0.98 24.55
CA PHE A 426 6.00 1.50 25.34
C PHE A 426 7.22 0.56 25.36
N GLY A 427 7.02 -0.75 25.28
CA GLY A 427 8.10 -1.73 25.23
C GLY A 427 8.85 -1.74 23.88
N LEU A 428 8.14 -1.51 22.76
CA LEU A 428 8.73 -1.40 21.43
C LEU A 428 9.65 -0.17 21.33
N ASN A 429 9.19 1.00 21.78
CA ASN A 429 10.00 2.22 21.73
C ASN A 429 11.28 2.13 22.58
N ARG A 430 11.23 1.47 23.73
CA ARG A 430 12.43 1.26 24.57
C ARG A 430 13.46 0.32 23.92
N ARG A 431 13.00 -0.74 23.25
CA ARG A 431 13.89 -1.67 22.53
C ARG A 431 14.56 -0.98 21.35
N THR A 432 13.82 -0.18 20.60
CA THR A 432 14.34 0.56 19.45
C THR A 432 15.35 1.64 19.86
N ALA A 433 15.07 2.39 20.92
CA ALA A 433 16.02 3.38 21.44
C ALA A 433 17.33 2.72 21.95
N GLN A 434 17.25 1.55 22.58
CA GLN A 434 18.42 0.81 23.02
C GLN A 434 19.24 0.24 21.84
N GLN A 435 18.57 -0.23 20.79
CA GLN A 435 19.23 -0.70 19.57
C GLN A 435 19.96 0.44 18.88
N ASN A 436 19.31 1.60 18.73
CA ASN A 436 19.91 2.78 18.11
C ASN A 436 21.09 3.32 18.96
N TYR A 437 21.03 3.26 20.27
CA TYR A 437 22.15 3.58 21.13
C TYR A 437 23.35 2.62 20.94
N ASN A 438 23.09 1.33 20.74
CA ASN A 438 24.14 0.38 20.42
C ASN A 438 24.78 0.64 19.04
N LEU A 439 24.01 1.17 18.07
CA LEU A 439 24.56 1.61 16.79
C LEU A 439 25.47 2.84 16.93
N ILE A 440 25.12 3.79 17.81
CA ILE A 440 26.00 4.93 18.13
C ILE A 440 27.33 4.40 18.69
N LYS A 441 27.30 3.47 19.65
CA LYS A 441 28.53 2.84 20.19
C LYS A 441 29.38 2.20 19.10
N LYS A 442 28.75 1.46 18.20
CA LYS A 442 29.45 0.83 17.07
C LYS A 442 30.07 1.88 16.16
N ALA A 443 29.32 2.90 15.74
CA ALA A 443 29.80 3.97 14.88
C ALA A 443 30.98 4.76 15.52
N THR A 444 30.94 4.95 16.84
CA THR A 444 32.01 5.56 17.63
C THR A 444 33.27 4.68 17.61
N HIS A 445 33.12 3.39 17.84
CA HIS A 445 34.23 2.42 17.83
C HIS A 445 34.88 2.32 16.43
N ASP A 446 34.05 2.25 15.39
CA ASP A 446 34.49 2.11 14.00
C ASP A 446 34.92 3.45 13.38
N LYS A 447 34.79 4.58 14.12
CA LYS A 447 35.07 5.96 13.69
C LYS A 447 34.35 6.34 12.38
N ASP A 448 33.16 5.77 12.15
CA ASP A 448 32.34 6.02 10.95
C ASP A 448 31.40 7.21 11.19
N ILE A 449 31.78 8.38 10.64
CA ILE A 449 31.04 9.64 10.78
C ILE A 449 29.63 9.56 10.13
N LYS A 450 29.51 8.85 9.01
CA LYS A 450 28.23 8.71 8.30
C LYS A 450 27.26 7.82 9.09
N LEU A 451 27.75 6.68 9.58
CA LEU A 451 26.97 5.79 10.44
C LEU A 451 26.59 6.49 11.74
N LEU A 452 27.51 7.28 12.33
CA LEU A 452 27.28 8.05 13.54
C LEU A 452 26.16 9.08 13.36
N ASN A 453 26.16 9.82 12.25
CA ASN A 453 25.10 10.77 11.91
C ASN A 453 23.72 10.08 11.85
N HIS A 454 23.61 8.99 11.10
CA HIS A 454 22.36 8.23 10.98
C HIS A 454 21.91 7.65 12.32
N ALA A 455 22.82 7.09 13.10
CA ALA A 455 22.51 6.51 14.39
C ALA A 455 22.04 7.55 15.42
N LEU A 456 22.63 8.76 15.40
CA LEU A 456 22.24 9.88 16.26
C LEU A 456 20.82 10.37 15.97
N ILE A 457 20.46 10.58 14.70
CA ILE A 457 19.12 11.02 14.29
C ILE A 457 18.09 9.96 14.67
N ALA A 458 18.36 8.68 14.39
CA ALA A 458 17.46 7.56 14.73
C ALA A 458 17.28 7.40 16.24
N TRP A 459 18.36 7.56 17.02
CA TRP A 459 18.30 7.52 18.48
C TRP A 459 17.50 8.68 19.03
N ALA A 460 17.76 9.92 18.59
CA ALA A 460 17.06 11.10 19.06
C ALA A 460 15.56 11.01 18.78
N SER A 461 15.15 10.60 17.59
CA SER A 461 13.75 10.38 17.23
C SER A 461 13.08 9.32 18.11
N SER A 462 13.76 8.20 18.38
CA SER A 462 13.26 7.13 19.27
C SER A 462 13.21 7.58 20.73
N TYR A 463 14.11 8.47 21.13
CA TYR A 463 14.26 8.95 22.49
C TYR A 463 13.20 9.99 22.85
N THR A 464 12.89 10.94 21.93
CA THR A 464 11.90 12.01 22.14
C THR A 464 10.49 11.62 21.76
N ASN A 465 10.34 10.61 20.90
CA ASN A 465 9.11 10.25 20.22
C ASN A 465 8.62 11.34 19.24
N GLU A 466 9.54 12.22 18.83
CA GLU A 466 9.35 13.27 17.84
C GLU A 466 10.19 12.99 16.60
N LYS A 467 9.79 13.55 15.47
CA LYS A 467 10.54 13.38 14.21
C LYS A 467 11.74 14.33 14.19
N ILE A 468 12.94 13.77 14.23
CA ILE A 468 14.21 14.49 14.08
C ILE A 468 14.74 14.23 12.68
N TYR A 469 14.98 15.28 11.92
CA TYR A 469 15.39 15.18 10.51
C TYR A 469 16.89 15.41 10.31
N THR A 470 17.49 16.24 11.14
CA THR A 470 18.91 16.58 11.06
C THR A 470 19.58 16.43 12.42
N ILE A 471 20.92 16.29 12.43
CA ILE A 471 21.65 16.30 13.70
C ILE A 471 21.60 17.66 14.39
N SER A 472 21.34 18.74 13.64
CA SER A 472 21.17 20.08 14.22
C SER A 472 19.90 20.18 15.06
N ASP A 473 18.82 19.44 14.71
CA ASP A 473 17.57 19.42 15.49
C ASP A 473 17.79 18.82 16.89
N ILE A 474 18.85 18.00 17.08
CA ILE A 474 19.20 17.43 18.38
C ILE A 474 19.58 18.54 19.39
N LYS A 475 20.05 19.68 18.93
CA LYS A 475 20.38 20.82 19.80
C LYS A 475 19.14 21.37 20.50
N GLU A 476 17.98 21.33 19.86
CA GLU A 476 16.72 21.79 20.43
C GLU A 476 16.21 20.91 21.59
N LEU A 477 16.72 19.67 21.69
CA LEU A 477 16.32 18.72 22.74
C LEU A 477 16.96 19.01 24.09
N THR A 478 17.98 19.86 24.15
CA THR A 478 18.75 20.11 25.38
C THR A 478 19.46 21.45 25.33
N ASN A 479 19.62 22.09 26.49
CA ASN A 479 20.42 23.30 26.66
C ASN A 479 21.90 22.98 26.97
N ASN A 480 22.40 21.78 26.63
CA ASN A 480 23.77 21.36 26.87
C ASN A 480 24.70 21.92 25.83
N GLN A 481 25.45 22.95 26.19
CA GLN A 481 26.35 23.70 25.30
C GLN A 481 27.49 22.82 24.77
N ASN A 482 28.02 21.89 25.60
CA ASN A 482 29.06 20.96 25.18
C ASN A 482 28.58 20.03 24.07
N LEU A 483 27.31 19.56 24.14
CA LEU A 483 26.72 18.75 23.08
C LEU A 483 26.50 19.56 21.82
N HIS A 484 26.09 20.83 21.93
CA HIS A 484 25.91 21.72 20.77
C HIS A 484 27.22 21.90 20.00
N GLU A 485 28.34 22.13 20.70
CA GLU A 485 29.65 22.28 20.07
C GLU A 485 30.11 20.99 19.37
N LEU A 486 29.87 19.83 19.97
CA LEU A 486 30.20 18.52 19.38
C LEU A 486 29.36 18.23 18.13
N ILE A 487 28.08 18.62 18.14
CA ILE A 487 27.19 18.50 16.97
C ILE A 487 27.67 19.44 15.84
N ASP A 488 28.11 20.66 16.16
CA ASP A 488 28.64 21.59 15.16
C ASP A 488 29.92 21.07 14.53
N LYS A 489 30.84 20.52 15.30
CA LYS A 489 32.06 19.89 14.79
C LYS A 489 31.74 18.67 13.92
N LEU A 490 30.75 17.85 14.30
CA LEU A 490 30.29 16.72 13.51
C LEU A 490 29.66 17.18 12.18
N ASN A 491 28.88 18.27 12.17
CA ASN A 491 28.36 18.88 10.95
C ASN A 491 29.48 19.38 10.03
N LEU A 492 30.52 20.02 10.59
CA LEU A 492 31.67 20.46 9.80
C LEU A 492 32.42 19.28 9.17
N ALA A 493 32.53 18.17 9.89
CA ALA A 493 33.14 16.95 9.37
C ALA A 493 32.32 16.32 8.23
N LEU A 494 30.99 16.27 8.37
CA LEU A 494 30.08 15.68 7.38
C LEU A 494 30.01 16.46 6.07
N TYR A 495 29.95 17.81 6.16
CA TYR A 495 29.64 18.64 4.99
C TYR A 495 30.83 19.43 4.45
N LYS A 496 31.89 19.64 5.25
CA LYS A 496 33.08 20.40 4.85
C LYS A 496 34.39 19.62 4.90
N GLY A 497 34.32 18.32 5.29
CA GLY A 497 35.49 17.43 5.28
C GLY A 497 36.52 17.70 6.38
N TYR A 498 36.17 18.45 7.44
CA TYR A 498 37.08 18.63 8.59
C TYR A 498 37.21 17.30 9.38
N PRO A 499 38.37 17.07 10.04
CA PRO A 499 38.53 15.88 10.86
C PRO A 499 37.63 15.95 12.11
N PHE A 500 37.00 14.82 12.47
CA PHE A 500 36.22 14.67 13.71
C PHE A 500 36.90 13.61 14.57
N ASN A 501 37.39 14.00 15.74
CA ASN A 501 38.10 13.10 16.66
C ASN A 501 37.39 12.92 18.02
N GLU A 502 36.29 13.64 18.25
CA GLU A 502 35.58 13.70 19.54
C GLU A 502 34.49 12.63 19.68
N PHE A 503 34.68 11.45 19.11
CA PHE A 503 33.70 10.36 19.12
C PHE A 503 33.30 9.93 20.53
N GLU A 504 34.26 9.73 21.43
CA GLU A 504 34.02 9.31 22.81
C GLU A 504 33.32 10.39 23.63
N SER A 505 33.73 11.66 23.47
CA SER A 505 33.08 12.79 24.15
C SER A 505 31.63 12.95 23.74
N LEU A 506 31.30 12.72 22.46
CA LEU A 506 29.95 12.75 21.96
C LEU A 506 29.12 11.60 22.55
N LEU A 507 29.67 10.38 22.60
CA LEU A 507 29.01 9.22 23.18
C LEU A 507 28.71 9.43 24.67
N GLU A 508 29.63 10.08 25.42
CA GLU A 508 29.45 10.39 26.82
C GLU A 508 28.28 11.37 27.04
N GLN A 509 28.20 12.45 26.25
CA GLN A 509 27.09 13.40 26.34
C GLN A 509 25.74 12.78 26.03
N ILE A 510 25.68 11.89 25.04
CA ILE A 510 24.47 11.13 24.70
C ILE A 510 24.08 10.19 25.86
N ASN A 511 25.05 9.58 26.52
CA ASN A 511 24.82 8.70 27.68
C ASN A 511 24.21 9.47 28.86
N ILE A 512 24.73 10.65 29.16
CA ILE A 512 24.19 11.55 30.21
C ILE A 512 22.72 11.90 29.92
N LEU A 513 22.39 12.25 28.69
CA LEU A 513 21.01 12.54 28.28
C LEU A 513 20.09 11.33 28.46
N SER A 514 20.56 10.15 28.10
CA SER A 514 19.76 8.91 28.20
C SER A 514 19.42 8.55 29.65
N HIS A 515 20.29 8.88 30.61
CA HIS A 515 20.10 8.62 32.04
C HIS A 515 19.19 9.68 32.71
N ARG A 516 19.24 10.96 32.34
CA ARG A 516 18.39 12.02 32.89
C ARG A 516 16.89 11.76 32.70
N LYS A 517 16.46 11.20 31.59
CA LYS A 517 15.04 10.88 31.35
C LYS A 517 14.57 9.70 32.23
N LYS A 518 15.44 8.75 32.55
CA LYS A 518 15.12 7.67 33.49
C LYS A 518 14.81 8.20 34.89
N ALA A 519 15.56 9.20 35.34
CA ALA A 519 15.35 9.82 36.65
C ALA A 519 14.02 10.62 36.71
N LYS A 520 13.72 11.46 35.72
CA LYS A 520 12.46 12.21 35.65
C LYS A 520 11.21 11.31 35.56
N THR A 521 11.28 10.19 34.85
CA THR A 521 10.15 9.23 34.74
C THR A 521 9.94 8.49 36.06
N ALA A 522 11.01 8.18 36.79
CA ALA A 522 10.92 7.55 38.11
C ALA A 522 10.32 8.50 39.16
N GLU A 523 10.69 9.77 39.12
CA GLU A 523 10.16 10.82 40.02
C GLU A 523 8.68 11.13 39.74
N PHE A 524 8.26 11.15 38.47
CA PHE A 524 6.86 11.30 38.08
C PHE A 524 5.99 10.12 38.53
N LEU A 525 6.49 8.89 38.44
CA LEU A 525 5.78 7.70 38.91
C LEU A 525 5.69 7.64 40.44
N LYS A 526 6.68 8.15 41.17
CA LYS A 526 6.66 8.25 42.62
C LYS A 526 5.64 9.27 43.14
N ASN A 527 5.37 10.34 42.37
CA ASN A 527 4.36 11.35 42.68
C ASN A 527 2.92 10.92 42.30
N LEU A 528 2.75 9.89 41.44
CA LEU A 528 1.45 9.33 41.07
C LEU A 528 0.94 8.25 42.05
N TYR A 529 1.83 7.67 42.86
CA TYR A 529 1.51 6.68 43.89
C TYR A 529 2.32 7.04 45.16
N PRO A 530 1.84 7.98 45.98
CA PRO A 530 2.40 8.14 47.33
C PRO A 530 2.08 6.87 48.14
N GLU A 531 3.11 6.38 48.84
CA GLU A 531 2.99 5.22 49.75
C GLU A 531 2.03 5.49 50.90
#